data_0c66972b1cb0c44ae5d052e039d2ca26
#
_entry.id   0c66972b1cb0c44ae5d052e039d2ca26
#
_cell.length_a   1.000
_cell.length_b   1.000
_cell.length_c   1.000
_cell.angle_alpha   90.00
_cell.angle_beta   90.00
_cell.angle_gamma   90.00
#
_symmetry.space_group_name_H-M   'P 1'
#
loop_
_entity.id
_entity.type
_entity.pdbx_description
1 polymer ?
#
loop_
_entity_poly.entity_id
_entity_poly.type
_entity_poly.pdbx_seq_one_letter_code
_entity_poly.pdbx_strand_id
1 'polypeptide(L)'
;MTYTDPDDGRREGFVEDRINYFERMLADNPDNPTGLLALANEYQKAGREEDEAAVLQRYLAVQADDEGNAYARLGNVLSNLGRKDEARTVYEKGISLSERHGHSGMADDLRLALIQLNE
;
A
#
# COMPACT_ATOMS: atom_id res chain seq x y z
N MET A 1 -17.92 -5.99 -36.11
CA MET A 1 -17.78 -6.74 -34.88
C MET A 1 -16.43 -6.43 -34.26
N THR A 2 -16.42 -5.69 -33.16
CA THR A 2 -15.17 -5.34 -32.47
C THR A 2 -14.70 -6.53 -31.63
N TYR A 3 -13.46 -6.92 -31.87
CA TYR A 3 -12.84 -7.97 -31.04
C TYR A 3 -12.66 -7.44 -29.63
N THR A 4 -13.25 -8.12 -28.67
CA THR A 4 -13.05 -7.82 -27.25
C THR A 4 -12.09 -8.86 -26.71
N ASP A 5 -10.97 -8.41 -26.12
CA ASP A 5 -10.03 -9.31 -25.47
C ASP A 5 -10.76 -10.10 -24.39
N PRO A 6 -10.87 -11.44 -24.51
CA PRO A 6 -11.59 -12.22 -23.52
C PRO A 6 -10.97 -12.19 -22.12
N ASP A 7 -9.71 -11.74 -22.00
CA ASP A 7 -9.04 -11.65 -20.72
C ASP A 7 -9.33 -10.36 -19.96
N ASP A 8 -9.71 -9.26 -20.64
CA ASP A 8 -9.94 -7.97 -19.99
C ASP A 8 -11.09 -8.04 -18.97
N GLY A 9 -12.24 -8.54 -19.36
CA GLY A 9 -13.38 -8.69 -18.46
C GLY A 9 -13.13 -9.70 -17.37
N ARG A 10 -12.33 -10.73 -17.65
CA ARG A 10 -11.98 -11.75 -16.66
C ARG A 10 -11.04 -11.21 -15.60
N ARG A 11 -10.04 -10.40 -15.99
CA ARG A 11 -9.10 -9.80 -15.02
C ARG A 11 -9.83 -8.90 -14.06
N GLU A 12 -10.71 -8.04 -14.56
CA GLU A 12 -11.51 -7.15 -13.72
C GLU A 12 -12.40 -7.95 -12.77
N GLY A 13 -13.05 -9.01 -13.27
CA GLY A 13 -13.88 -9.89 -12.47
C GLY A 13 -13.09 -10.61 -11.38
N PHE A 14 -11.91 -11.13 -11.72
CA PHE A 14 -11.06 -11.79 -10.73
C PHE A 14 -10.59 -10.84 -9.65
N VAL A 15 -10.18 -9.61 -10.00
CA VAL A 15 -9.74 -8.63 -9.01
C VAL A 15 -10.88 -8.27 -8.07
N GLU A 16 -12.08 -8.00 -8.59
CA GLU A 16 -13.25 -7.68 -7.76
C GLU A 16 -13.64 -8.87 -6.88
N ASP A 17 -13.60 -10.10 -7.39
CA ASP A 17 -13.89 -11.30 -6.61
C ASP A 17 -12.88 -11.48 -5.49
N ARG A 18 -11.61 -11.20 -5.73
CA ARG A 18 -10.55 -11.29 -4.72
C ARG A 18 -10.68 -10.20 -3.67
N ILE A 19 -11.02 -8.98 -4.09
CA ILE A 19 -11.30 -7.87 -3.15
C ILE A 19 -12.44 -8.29 -2.21
N ASN A 20 -13.55 -8.78 -2.77
CA ASN A 20 -14.70 -9.22 -1.99
C ASN A 20 -14.34 -10.35 -1.03
N TYR A 21 -13.52 -11.29 -1.49
CA TYR A 21 -13.05 -12.41 -0.65
C TYR A 21 -12.28 -11.90 0.57
N PHE A 22 -11.30 -11.01 0.35
CA PHE A 22 -10.47 -10.50 1.44
C PHE A 22 -11.25 -9.56 2.36
N GLU A 23 -12.18 -8.76 1.81
CA GLU A 23 -13.05 -7.92 2.64
C GLU A 23 -13.91 -8.77 3.58
N ARG A 24 -14.46 -9.87 3.08
CA ARG A 24 -15.26 -10.80 3.92
C ARG A 24 -14.39 -11.49 4.97
N MET A 25 -13.19 -11.92 4.59
CA MET A 25 -12.25 -12.52 5.54
C MET A 25 -11.90 -11.53 6.66
N LEU A 26 -11.67 -10.27 6.31
CA LEU A 26 -11.34 -9.22 7.27
C LEU A 26 -12.54 -8.79 8.11
N ALA A 27 -13.77 -9.00 7.64
CA ALA A 27 -14.96 -8.76 8.48
C ALA A 27 -14.96 -9.65 9.72
N ASP A 28 -14.47 -10.89 9.56
CA ASP A 28 -14.37 -11.85 10.68
C ASP A 28 -13.10 -11.65 11.51
N ASN A 29 -12.03 -11.14 10.87
CA ASN A 29 -10.73 -10.93 11.53
C ASN A 29 -10.08 -9.64 11.01
N PRO A 30 -10.55 -8.46 11.47
CA PRO A 30 -10.17 -7.17 10.88
C PRO A 30 -8.70 -6.79 11.06
N ASP A 31 -8.01 -7.40 12.02
CA ASP A 31 -6.61 -7.07 12.34
C ASP A 31 -5.62 -8.10 11.78
N ASN A 32 -6.07 -9.01 10.92
CA ASN A 32 -5.19 -9.99 10.30
C ASN A 32 -4.22 -9.30 9.32
N PRO A 33 -2.91 -9.22 9.66
CA PRO A 33 -1.97 -8.47 8.82
C PRO A 33 -1.78 -9.09 7.44
N THR A 34 -1.81 -10.40 7.32
CA THR A 34 -1.70 -11.09 6.03
C THR A 34 -2.89 -10.75 5.13
N GLY A 35 -4.09 -10.74 5.70
CA GLY A 35 -5.31 -10.35 4.96
C GLY A 35 -5.30 -8.89 4.54
N LEU A 36 -4.81 -8.00 5.40
CA LEU A 36 -4.70 -6.58 5.08
C LEU A 36 -3.72 -6.34 3.93
N LEU A 37 -2.56 -6.98 3.94
CA LEU A 37 -1.61 -6.86 2.83
C LEU A 37 -2.15 -7.45 1.54
N ALA A 38 -2.84 -8.59 1.63
CA ALA A 38 -3.45 -9.21 0.46
C ALA A 38 -4.50 -8.29 -0.17
N LEU A 39 -5.33 -7.65 0.66
CA LEU A 39 -6.33 -6.70 0.17
C LEU A 39 -5.67 -5.47 -0.44
N ALA A 40 -4.61 -4.94 0.18
CA ALA A 40 -3.87 -3.81 -0.38
C ALA A 40 -3.32 -4.15 -1.77
N ASN A 41 -2.81 -5.38 -1.97
CA ASN A 41 -2.31 -5.82 -3.26
C ASN A 41 -3.41 -5.86 -4.32
N GLU A 42 -4.60 -6.29 -3.95
CA GLU A 42 -5.74 -6.30 -4.88
C GLU A 42 -6.19 -4.90 -5.24
N TYR A 43 -6.25 -3.98 -4.27
CA TYR A 43 -6.56 -2.58 -4.56
C TYR A 43 -5.51 -1.94 -5.47
N GLN A 44 -4.22 -2.27 -5.28
CA GLN A 44 -3.15 -1.79 -6.15
C GLN A 44 -3.38 -2.24 -7.60
N LYS A 45 -3.69 -3.52 -7.80
CA LYS A 45 -3.97 -4.08 -9.12
C LYS A 45 -5.17 -3.41 -9.78
N ALA A 46 -6.17 -3.04 -8.98
CA ALA A 46 -7.38 -2.37 -9.46
C ALA A 46 -7.20 -0.87 -9.69
N GLY A 47 -6.06 -0.29 -9.32
CA GLY A 47 -5.81 1.14 -9.41
C GLY A 47 -6.61 1.95 -8.39
N ARG A 48 -7.09 1.32 -7.31
CA ARG A 48 -7.89 1.96 -6.27
C ARG A 48 -6.98 2.50 -5.16
N GLU A 49 -6.31 3.61 -5.44
CA GLU A 49 -5.25 4.15 -4.57
C GLU A 49 -5.76 4.61 -3.21
N GLU A 50 -6.95 5.23 -3.13
CA GLU A 50 -7.52 5.65 -1.85
C GLU A 50 -7.79 4.46 -0.94
N ASP A 51 -8.32 3.37 -1.51
CA ASP A 51 -8.59 2.14 -0.75
C ASP A 51 -7.29 1.47 -0.34
N GLU A 52 -6.31 1.45 -1.24
CA GLU A 52 -4.97 0.91 -0.94
C GLU A 52 -4.34 1.65 0.24
N ALA A 53 -4.37 2.98 0.23
CA ALA A 53 -3.83 3.79 1.32
C ALA A 53 -4.54 3.48 2.65
N ALA A 54 -5.87 3.40 2.63
CA ALA A 54 -6.65 3.11 3.84
C ALA A 54 -6.28 1.76 4.45
N VAL A 55 -6.13 0.73 3.61
CA VAL A 55 -5.78 -0.62 4.07
C VAL A 55 -4.35 -0.68 4.57
N LEU A 56 -3.41 0.01 3.90
CA LEU A 56 -2.03 0.07 4.37
C LEU A 56 -1.92 0.79 5.73
N GLN A 57 -2.73 1.81 5.96
CA GLN A 57 -2.80 2.47 7.26
C GLN A 57 -3.30 1.50 8.34
N ARG A 58 -4.31 0.69 8.04
CA ARG A 58 -4.79 -0.35 8.95
C ARG A 58 -3.72 -1.39 9.22
N TYR A 59 -3.00 -1.82 8.18
CA TYR A 59 -1.90 -2.77 8.32
C TYR A 59 -0.83 -2.23 9.27
N LEU A 60 -0.42 -0.98 9.11
CA LEU A 60 0.62 -0.38 9.93
C LEU A 60 0.15 -0.11 11.37
N ALA A 61 -1.15 0.01 11.61
CA ALA A 61 -1.67 0.08 12.97
C ALA A 61 -1.50 -1.24 13.72
N VAL A 62 -1.49 -2.38 13.00
CA VAL A 62 -1.30 -3.71 13.56
C VAL A 62 0.18 -4.12 13.53
N GLN A 63 0.89 -3.80 12.45
CA GLN A 63 2.30 -4.14 12.22
C GLN A 63 3.15 -2.87 12.18
N ALA A 64 3.16 -2.12 13.26
CA ALA A 64 3.89 -0.86 13.35
C ALA A 64 5.40 -1.04 13.22
N ASP A 65 5.93 -2.21 13.56
CA ASP A 65 7.36 -2.53 13.46
C ASP A 65 7.71 -3.18 12.11
N ASP A 66 7.07 -2.72 11.03
CA ASP A 66 7.46 -3.08 9.67
C ASP A 66 8.88 -2.56 9.37
N GLU A 67 9.63 -3.31 8.56
CA GLU A 67 11.03 -2.98 8.27
C GLU A 67 11.20 -1.73 7.40
N GLY A 68 10.12 -1.11 6.98
CA GLY A 68 10.11 0.10 6.16
C GLY A 68 9.36 -0.05 4.85
N ASN A 69 9.16 -1.27 4.34
CA ASN A 69 8.53 -1.54 3.05
C ASN A 69 7.10 -0.98 2.96
N ALA A 70 6.28 -1.25 3.96
CA ALA A 70 4.89 -0.80 3.95
C ALA A 70 4.80 0.72 4.12
N TYR A 71 5.71 1.31 4.88
CA TYR A 71 5.80 2.77 5.00
C TYR A 71 6.19 3.41 3.67
N ALA A 72 7.17 2.84 2.96
CA ALA A 72 7.58 3.31 1.64
C ALA A 72 6.40 3.27 0.65
N ARG A 73 5.70 2.14 0.63
CA ARG A 73 4.55 1.94 -0.24
C ARG A 73 3.42 2.92 0.07
N LEU A 74 3.08 3.07 1.34
CA LEU A 74 2.04 4.02 1.76
C LEU A 74 2.42 5.46 1.43
N GLY A 75 3.67 5.84 1.69
CA GLY A 75 4.16 7.16 1.34
C GLY A 75 4.04 7.46 -0.15
N ASN A 76 4.38 6.48 -0.99
CA ASN A 76 4.27 6.63 -2.45
C ASN A 76 2.82 6.80 -2.89
N VAL A 77 1.90 6.01 -2.35
CA VAL A 77 0.47 6.12 -2.67
C VAL A 77 -0.08 7.47 -2.22
N LEU A 78 0.24 7.90 -1.01
CA LEU A 78 -0.19 9.20 -0.49
C LEU A 78 0.36 10.35 -1.31
N SER A 79 1.62 10.24 -1.76
CA SER A 79 2.23 11.23 -2.65
C SER A 79 1.48 11.31 -3.98
N ASN A 80 1.15 10.16 -4.57
CA ASN A 80 0.38 10.09 -5.81
C ASN A 80 -1.01 10.72 -5.67
N LEU A 81 -1.60 10.60 -4.49
CA LEU A 81 -2.91 11.18 -4.18
C LEU A 81 -2.85 12.69 -3.86
N GLY A 82 -1.64 13.27 -3.82
CA GLY A 82 -1.45 14.68 -3.47
C GLY A 82 -1.52 14.95 -1.97
N ARG A 83 -1.53 13.91 -1.14
CA ARG A 83 -1.60 14.02 0.33
C ARG A 83 -0.19 14.13 0.88
N LYS A 84 0.48 15.25 0.58
CA LYS A 84 1.92 15.43 0.81
C LYS A 84 2.32 15.43 2.28
N ASP A 85 1.54 16.05 3.15
CA ASP A 85 1.88 16.11 4.58
C ASP A 85 1.82 14.73 5.23
N GLU A 86 0.83 13.94 4.85
CA GLU A 86 0.72 12.56 5.32
C GLU A 86 1.86 11.70 4.76
N ALA A 87 2.19 11.88 3.48
CA ALA A 87 3.31 11.16 2.86
C ALA A 87 4.62 11.47 3.58
N ARG A 88 4.86 12.74 3.92
CA ARG A 88 6.06 13.17 4.64
C ARG A 88 6.19 12.43 5.97
N THR A 89 5.13 12.41 6.75
CA THR A 89 5.10 11.74 8.06
C THR A 89 5.41 10.25 7.91
N VAL A 90 4.82 9.62 6.92
CA VAL A 90 5.00 8.19 6.66
C VAL A 90 6.42 7.88 6.22
N TYR A 91 7.00 8.69 5.33
CA TYR A 91 8.39 8.51 4.89
C TYR A 91 9.36 8.67 6.06
N GLU A 92 9.17 9.67 6.90
CA GLU A 92 10.03 9.90 8.07
C GLU A 92 10.02 8.69 9.02
N LYS A 93 8.84 8.12 9.25
CA LYS A 93 8.70 6.93 10.08
C LYS A 93 9.35 5.72 9.44
N GLY A 94 9.20 5.58 8.13
CA GLY A 94 9.85 4.50 7.37
C GLY A 94 11.36 4.58 7.43
N ILE A 95 11.94 5.78 7.38
CA ILE A 95 13.39 5.99 7.53
C ILE A 95 13.84 5.47 8.89
N SER A 96 13.17 5.88 9.97
CA SER A 96 13.53 5.45 11.33
C SER A 96 13.50 3.93 11.48
N LEU A 97 12.48 3.28 10.93
CA LEU A 97 12.35 1.82 11.04
C LEU A 97 13.36 1.09 10.14
N SER A 98 13.61 1.61 8.94
CA SER A 98 14.63 1.04 8.05
C SER A 98 16.02 1.07 8.71
N GLU A 99 16.35 2.18 9.37
CA GLU A 99 17.62 2.32 10.09
C GLU A 99 17.69 1.36 11.28
N ARG A 100 16.60 1.24 12.03
CA ARG A 100 16.52 0.34 13.18
C ARG A 100 16.78 -1.11 12.75
N HIS A 101 16.26 -1.51 11.61
CA HIS A 101 16.41 -2.87 11.08
C HIS A 101 17.67 -3.05 10.24
N GLY A 102 18.50 -2.02 10.11
CA GLY A 102 19.76 -2.10 9.38
C GLY A 102 19.63 -2.04 7.86
N HIS A 103 18.50 -1.54 7.35
CA HIS A 103 18.25 -1.41 5.92
C HIS A 103 18.62 -0.02 5.42
N SER A 104 19.93 0.26 5.36
CA SER A 104 20.44 1.59 5.00
C SER A 104 20.06 2.01 3.57
N GLY A 105 20.04 1.06 2.63
CA GLY A 105 19.64 1.34 1.25
C GLY A 105 18.19 1.82 1.17
N MET A 106 17.29 1.18 1.90
CA MET A 106 15.89 1.59 1.96
C MET A 106 15.75 2.97 2.62
N ALA A 107 16.48 3.21 3.70
CA ALA A 107 16.47 4.52 4.37
C ALA A 107 16.91 5.62 3.40
N ASP A 108 17.94 5.37 2.60
CA ASP A 108 18.41 6.33 1.60
C ASP A 108 17.38 6.58 0.51
N ASP A 109 16.71 5.53 0.03
CA ASP A 109 15.64 5.65 -0.96
C ASP A 109 14.48 6.48 -0.42
N LEU A 110 14.12 6.29 0.85
CA LEU A 110 13.05 7.06 1.49
C LEU A 110 13.46 8.53 1.69
N ARG A 111 14.71 8.80 2.00
CA ARG A 111 15.22 10.18 2.08
C ARG A 111 15.14 10.87 0.73
N LEU A 112 15.49 10.16 -0.35
CA LEU A 112 15.36 10.70 -1.69
C LEU A 112 13.90 11.00 -2.03
N ALA A 113 12.99 10.08 -1.71
CA ALA A 113 11.56 10.28 -1.93
C ALA A 113 11.05 11.51 -1.15
N LEU A 114 11.54 11.72 0.06
CA LEU A 114 11.18 12.86 0.90
C LEU A 114 11.67 14.17 0.28
N ILE A 115 12.88 14.19 -0.26
CA ILE A 115 13.42 15.37 -0.97
C ILE A 115 12.55 15.68 -2.19
N GLN A 116 12.21 14.67 -2.99
CA GLN A 116 11.39 14.83 -4.18
C GLN A 116 9.98 15.31 -3.84
N LEU A 117 9.44 14.89 -2.70
CA LEU A 117 8.12 15.31 -2.24
C LEU A 117 8.09 16.82 -1.97
N ASN A 118 9.18 17.39 -1.49
CA ASN A 118 9.30 18.79 -1.15
C ASN A 118 9.58 19.70 -2.36
N GLU A 119 9.88 19.12 -3.52
CA GLU A 119 10.03 19.84 -4.77
C GLU A 119 8.65 20.18 -5.37
#